data_ec65a074a9e0425be14a82dc90e281d7
#
_entry.id   ec65a074a9e0425be14a82dc90e281d7
#
_cell.length_a   1.000
_cell.length_b   1.000
_cell.length_c   1.000
_cell.angle_alpha   90.00
_cell.angle_beta   90.00
_cell.angle_gamma   90.00
#
_symmetry.space_group_name_H-M   'P 1'
#
loop_
_entity.id
_entity.type
_entity.pdbx_description
1 polymer ?
#
loop_
_entity_poly.entity_id
_entity_poly.type
_entity_poly.pdbx_seq_one_letter_code
_entity_poly.pdbx_strand_id
1 'polypeptide(L)'
;QSYFHPPVLQYFVNREDLMGELDGCLADGVLHRFGTGEFTDSLIWDAWTDLSSDLVRRFAGQATSILELKTKTARIDHLKGLPHGGRTILSWSLNTERVIRNEERGTAPLERRLRAAAEAVAAGYPVAFHFDPLVIYAGCETDYRRVVDRMFDAVGPESIAWVSLGAFRFMPDLKATVERRFPHSSIVYGEFVPGLDGKMRYFKPLRMQLFQALCAAI
;
A
#
# COMPACT_ATOMS: atom_id res chain seq x y z
N GLN A 1 -13.55 1.16 -1.91
CA GLN A 1 -14.13 2.36 -1.33
C GLN A 1 -14.73 3.28 -2.37
N SER A 2 -14.04 3.52 -3.45
CA SER A 2 -14.60 4.23 -4.60
C SER A 2 -15.91 3.63 -5.13
N TYR A 3 -16.34 2.52 -4.58
CA TYR A 3 -17.58 1.84 -4.97
C TYR A 3 -18.81 2.34 -4.23
N PHE A 4 -18.62 2.84 -3.01
CA PHE A 4 -19.70 3.36 -2.17
C PHE A 4 -19.68 4.88 -2.05
N HIS A 5 -18.62 5.52 -2.50
CA HIS A 5 -18.46 6.96 -2.45
C HIS A 5 -18.53 7.57 -3.86
N PRO A 6 -18.86 8.85 -3.98
CA PRO A 6 -18.78 9.54 -5.25
C PRO A 6 -17.38 9.34 -5.87
N PRO A 7 -17.27 9.15 -7.19
CA PRO A 7 -15.99 8.97 -7.87
C PRO A 7 -15.25 10.32 -8.02
N VAL A 8 -15.12 11.02 -6.91
CA VAL A 8 -14.43 12.31 -6.79
C VAL A 8 -13.32 12.21 -5.79
N LEU A 9 -12.22 12.88 -6.05
CA LEU A 9 -11.19 13.09 -5.08
C LEU A 9 -11.63 14.18 -4.11
N GLN A 10 -11.36 13.95 -2.82
CA GLN A 10 -11.61 14.94 -1.78
C GLN A 10 -10.28 15.29 -1.11
N TYR A 11 -10.00 16.57 -0.99
CA TYR A 11 -8.90 17.09 -0.20
C TYR A 11 -9.48 18.01 0.88
N PHE A 12 -9.19 17.68 2.13
CA PHE A 12 -9.65 18.47 3.28
C PHE A 12 -8.74 19.66 3.48
N VAL A 13 -9.31 20.86 3.40
CA VAL A 13 -8.55 22.13 3.48
C VAL A 13 -8.26 22.58 4.91
N ASN A 14 -8.90 21.97 5.90
CA ASN A 14 -8.69 22.24 7.34
C ASN A 14 -7.39 21.58 7.85
N ARG A 15 -6.29 21.87 7.17
CA ARG A 15 -4.98 21.28 7.44
C ARG A 15 -4.45 21.61 8.83
N GLU A 16 -4.73 22.81 9.33
CA GLU A 16 -4.30 23.24 10.66
C GLU A 16 -4.94 22.42 11.77
N ASP A 17 -6.22 22.08 11.65
CA ASP A 17 -6.92 21.21 12.59
C ASP A 17 -6.29 19.82 12.62
N LEU A 18 -6.05 19.23 11.42
CA LEU A 18 -5.39 17.93 11.29
C LEU A 18 -4.00 17.93 11.95
N MET A 19 -3.22 18.98 11.71
CA MET A 19 -1.87 19.07 12.28
C MET A 19 -1.89 19.28 13.79
N GLY A 20 -2.88 20.02 14.31
CA GLY A 20 -3.07 20.21 15.75
C GLY A 20 -3.44 18.90 16.47
N GLU A 21 -4.36 18.11 15.91
CA GLU A 21 -4.70 16.79 16.45
C GLU A 21 -3.48 15.84 16.40
N LEU A 22 -2.75 15.85 15.29
CA LEU A 22 -1.54 15.04 15.14
C LEU A 22 -0.48 15.39 16.19
N ASP A 23 -0.25 16.68 16.43
CA ASP A 23 0.69 17.14 17.46
C ASP A 23 0.29 16.67 18.86
N GLY A 24 -0.99 16.68 19.17
CA GLY A 24 -1.51 16.11 20.41
C GLY A 24 -1.16 14.64 20.57
N CYS A 25 -1.36 13.86 19.51
CA CYS A 25 -0.99 12.42 19.50
C CYS A 25 0.52 12.19 19.58
N LEU A 26 1.33 13.05 18.95
CA LEU A 26 2.79 12.92 18.99
C LEU A 26 3.39 13.31 20.34
N ALA A 27 2.69 14.14 21.10
CA ALA A 27 3.11 14.63 22.42
C ALA A 27 2.76 13.67 23.57
N ASP A 28 1.90 12.67 23.35
CA ASP A 28 1.43 11.75 24.42
C ASP A 28 2.50 10.75 24.91
N GLY A 29 3.64 10.65 24.19
CA GLY A 29 4.74 9.75 24.51
C GLY A 29 4.46 8.28 24.21
N VAL A 30 3.33 7.95 23.61
CA VAL A 30 2.95 6.59 23.21
C VAL A 30 3.48 6.28 21.80
N LEU A 31 3.88 5.05 21.59
CA LEU A 31 4.27 4.58 20.25
C LEU A 31 3.03 4.41 19.37
N HIS A 32 2.90 5.27 18.38
CA HIS A 32 1.87 5.15 17.35
C HIS A 32 2.48 4.87 15.98
N ARG A 33 1.77 4.12 15.15
CA ARG A 33 2.01 4.02 13.72
C ARG A 33 0.90 4.73 12.96
N PHE A 34 1.23 5.85 12.37
CA PHE A 34 0.32 6.62 11.54
C PHE A 34 0.42 6.20 10.07
N GLY A 35 -0.70 5.99 9.42
CA GLY A 35 -0.76 5.67 8.00
C GLY A 35 -1.77 6.56 7.29
N THR A 36 -1.38 7.17 6.18
CA THR A 36 -2.25 8.04 5.37
C THR A 36 -2.91 7.32 4.19
N GLY A 37 -2.56 6.05 3.96
CA GLY A 37 -2.91 5.31 2.74
C GLY A 37 -3.94 4.20 2.90
N GLU A 38 -4.78 4.15 3.94
CA GLU A 38 -5.71 3.03 4.10
C GLU A 38 -6.73 2.96 2.97
N PHE A 39 -7.30 4.09 2.58
CA PHE A 39 -8.33 4.20 1.54
C PHE A 39 -7.95 5.14 0.40
N THR A 40 -6.73 5.62 0.39
CA THR A 40 -6.17 6.50 -0.61
C THR A 40 -4.71 6.15 -0.84
N ASP A 41 -4.09 6.78 -1.81
CA ASP A 41 -2.64 6.71 -2.04
C ASP A 41 -2.00 7.93 -1.39
N SER A 42 -0.98 7.71 -0.56
CA SER A 42 -0.35 8.78 0.22
C SER A 42 0.38 9.83 -0.62
N LEU A 43 0.81 9.48 -1.84
CA LEU A 43 1.69 10.33 -2.65
C LEU A 43 1.10 10.76 -4.00
N ILE A 44 -0.10 10.27 -4.37
CA ILE A 44 -0.67 10.51 -5.71
C ILE A 44 -0.92 12.02 -5.97
N TRP A 45 -1.27 12.77 -4.93
CA TRP A 45 -1.63 14.18 -5.01
C TRP A 45 -0.56 15.13 -4.46
N ASP A 46 0.56 14.59 -4.06
CA ASP A 46 1.58 15.32 -3.33
C ASP A 46 2.21 16.47 -4.14
N ALA A 47 2.23 16.34 -5.48
CA ALA A 47 2.66 17.43 -6.36
C ALA A 47 1.81 18.72 -6.22
N TRP A 48 0.63 18.65 -5.59
CA TRP A 48 -0.25 19.81 -5.38
C TRP A 48 -0.47 20.14 -3.92
N THR A 49 -0.19 19.21 -3.01
CA THR A 49 -0.53 19.38 -1.59
C THR A 49 0.67 19.54 -0.68
N ASP A 50 1.84 19.05 -1.08
CA ASP A 50 3.06 18.97 -0.26
C ASP A 50 2.85 18.36 1.15
N LEU A 51 1.71 17.67 1.33
CA LEU A 51 1.30 17.16 2.63
C LEU A 51 2.31 16.15 3.17
N SER A 52 2.83 15.27 2.34
CA SER A 52 3.78 14.25 2.78
C SER A 52 5.09 14.88 3.23
N SER A 53 5.56 15.93 2.57
CA SER A 53 6.78 16.64 2.95
C SER A 53 6.66 17.27 4.35
N ASP A 54 5.51 17.84 4.66
CA ASP A 54 5.26 18.43 5.99
C ASP A 54 5.12 17.36 7.07
N LEU A 55 4.44 16.25 6.76
CA LEU A 55 4.34 15.13 7.67
C LEU A 55 5.73 14.53 7.97
N VAL A 56 6.56 14.32 6.94
CA VAL A 56 7.92 13.79 7.12
C VAL A 56 8.73 14.67 8.07
N ARG A 57 8.73 16.00 7.87
CA ARG A 57 9.46 16.93 8.76
C ARG A 57 8.92 16.90 10.18
N ARG A 58 7.60 16.81 10.35
CA ARG A 58 6.95 16.77 11.66
C ARG A 58 7.30 15.49 12.43
N PHE A 59 7.27 14.35 11.76
CA PHE A 59 7.68 13.09 12.37
C PHE A 59 9.17 13.02 12.69
N ALA A 60 10.02 13.70 11.95
CA ALA A 60 11.45 13.81 12.26
C ALA A 60 11.74 14.54 13.59
N GLY A 61 10.84 15.40 14.05
CA GLY A 61 10.99 16.20 15.26
C GLY A 61 10.63 15.46 16.57
N GLN A 62 10.22 14.19 16.51
CA GLN A 62 9.83 13.40 17.69
C GLN A 62 10.48 12.01 17.69
N ALA A 63 10.47 11.31 18.84
CA ALA A 63 11.28 10.11 19.04
C ALA A 63 10.49 8.80 19.10
N THR A 64 9.16 8.84 19.26
CA THR A 64 8.35 7.66 19.59
C THR A 64 7.59 7.11 18.40
N SER A 65 6.82 7.94 17.71
CA SER A 65 5.90 7.50 16.67
C SER A 65 6.54 7.37 15.29
N ILE A 66 5.93 6.60 14.41
CA ILE A 66 6.34 6.41 13.02
C ILE A 66 5.21 6.77 12.06
N LEU A 67 5.61 7.32 10.91
CA LEU A 67 4.73 7.61 9.79
C LEU A 67 4.91 6.54 8.71
N GLU A 68 3.82 6.03 8.16
CA GLU A 68 3.83 5.21 6.96
C GLU A 68 3.16 5.95 5.80
N LEU A 69 3.89 6.13 4.71
CA LEU A 69 3.39 6.66 3.45
C LEU A 69 3.27 5.53 2.43
N LYS A 70 2.05 5.02 2.24
CA LYS A 70 1.76 3.88 1.36
C LYS A 70 1.33 4.34 -0.02
N THR A 71 1.96 3.80 -1.06
CA THR A 71 1.71 4.25 -2.43
C THR A 71 1.78 3.13 -3.48
N LYS A 72 1.23 3.40 -4.65
CA LYS A 72 1.42 2.67 -5.91
C LYS A 72 2.07 3.54 -6.99
N THR A 73 2.60 4.72 -6.61
CA THR A 73 3.35 5.60 -7.52
C THR A 73 4.85 5.32 -7.43
N ALA A 74 5.61 5.93 -8.36
CA ALA A 74 7.07 5.96 -8.30
C ALA A 74 7.60 7.40 -8.10
N ARG A 75 6.74 8.33 -7.67
CA ARG A 75 7.09 9.75 -7.52
C ARG A 75 7.49 10.01 -6.08
N ILE A 76 8.79 9.99 -5.81
CA ILE A 76 9.34 10.24 -4.48
C ILE A 76 10.42 11.32 -4.48
N ASP A 77 10.67 11.99 -5.61
CA ASP A 77 11.80 12.94 -5.73
C ASP A 77 11.71 14.07 -4.72
N HIS A 78 10.50 14.55 -4.41
CA HIS A 78 10.24 15.58 -3.42
C HIS A 78 10.51 15.16 -1.97
N LEU A 79 10.61 13.85 -1.71
CA LEU A 79 10.94 13.32 -0.38
C LEU A 79 12.45 13.11 -0.18
N LYS A 80 13.20 13.01 -1.28
CA LYS A 80 14.65 12.83 -1.21
C LYS A 80 15.30 14.06 -0.57
N GLY A 81 16.20 13.85 0.39
CA GLY A 81 16.89 14.93 1.10
C GLY A 81 16.08 15.61 2.20
N LEU A 82 14.84 15.21 2.46
CA LEU A 82 14.13 15.71 3.64
C LEU A 82 14.73 15.11 4.92
N PRO A 83 14.78 15.89 6.01
CA PRO A 83 15.15 15.37 7.31
C PRO A 83 14.02 14.49 7.83
N HIS A 84 14.13 13.17 7.67
CA HIS A 84 13.09 12.20 8.10
C HIS A 84 13.42 11.52 9.44
N GLY A 85 14.67 11.60 9.91
CA GLY A 85 15.09 11.04 11.21
C GLY A 85 14.87 9.53 11.38
N GLY A 86 14.66 8.78 10.29
CA GLY A 86 14.27 7.37 10.32
C GLY A 86 12.83 7.14 10.81
N ARG A 87 12.01 8.20 10.96
CA ARG A 87 10.65 8.12 11.50
C ARG A 87 9.57 7.98 10.43
N THR A 88 9.94 8.04 9.17
CA THR A 88 9.03 7.83 8.04
C THR A 88 9.43 6.58 7.28
N ILE A 89 8.48 5.70 7.07
CA ILE A 89 8.60 4.48 6.27
C ILE A 89 7.86 4.71 4.97
N LEU A 90 8.56 4.57 3.85
CA LEU A 90 7.93 4.59 2.53
C LEU A 90 7.51 3.18 2.16
N SER A 91 6.23 2.97 1.85
CA SER A 91 5.74 1.64 1.58
C SER A 91 5.06 1.52 0.23
N TRP A 92 5.30 0.39 -0.44
CA TRP A 92 4.70 0.11 -1.75
C TRP A 92 3.76 -1.08 -1.69
N SER A 93 2.56 -0.89 -2.27
CA SER A 93 1.75 -2.03 -2.62
C SER A 93 2.36 -2.72 -3.83
N LEU A 94 2.66 -4.01 -3.71
CA LEU A 94 3.18 -4.84 -4.80
C LEU A 94 2.12 -5.83 -5.28
N ASN A 95 2.16 -6.12 -6.56
CA ASN A 95 1.34 -7.13 -7.17
C ASN A 95 2.04 -7.71 -8.40
N THR A 96 1.52 -8.82 -8.94
CA THR A 96 2.05 -9.38 -10.17
C THR A 96 1.82 -8.43 -11.36
N GLU A 97 2.66 -8.48 -12.38
CA GLU A 97 2.49 -7.63 -13.56
C GLU A 97 1.14 -7.84 -14.24
N ARG A 98 0.62 -9.08 -14.19
CA ARG A 98 -0.73 -9.40 -14.68
C ARG A 98 -1.80 -8.62 -13.93
N VAL A 99 -1.77 -8.62 -12.61
CA VAL A 99 -2.75 -7.90 -11.78
C VAL A 99 -2.60 -6.39 -11.94
N ILE A 100 -1.37 -5.87 -11.92
CA ILE A 100 -1.10 -4.44 -12.13
C ILE A 100 -1.69 -3.96 -13.46
N ARG A 101 -1.44 -4.70 -14.54
CA ARG A 101 -1.92 -4.33 -15.88
C ARG A 101 -3.45 -4.36 -16.01
N ASN A 102 -4.08 -5.37 -15.41
CA ASN A 102 -5.50 -5.62 -15.63
C ASN A 102 -6.40 -4.91 -14.63
N GLU A 103 -5.93 -4.74 -13.39
CA GLU A 103 -6.77 -4.32 -12.26
C GLU A 103 -6.32 -3.00 -11.60
N GLU A 104 -5.03 -2.62 -11.72
CA GLU A 104 -4.50 -1.43 -11.06
C GLU A 104 -4.28 -0.28 -12.06
N ARG A 105 -5.36 0.32 -12.52
CA ARG A 105 -5.31 1.39 -13.53
C ARG A 105 -4.65 2.66 -13.00
N GLY A 106 -3.81 3.28 -13.82
CA GLY A 106 -3.16 4.56 -13.51
C GLY A 106 -2.04 4.47 -12.49
N THR A 107 -1.66 3.26 -12.07
CA THR A 107 -0.56 3.04 -11.11
C THR A 107 0.78 2.82 -11.84
N ALA A 108 1.89 2.94 -11.09
CA ALA A 108 3.20 2.64 -11.64
C ALA A 108 3.40 1.13 -11.90
N PRO A 109 4.09 0.73 -12.97
CA PRO A 109 4.50 -0.66 -13.18
C PRO A 109 5.38 -1.16 -12.02
N LEU A 110 5.40 -2.48 -11.79
CA LEU A 110 6.18 -3.12 -10.73
C LEU A 110 7.63 -2.66 -10.69
N GLU A 111 8.31 -2.69 -11.84
CA GLU A 111 9.72 -2.27 -11.99
C GLU A 111 9.96 -0.84 -11.47
N ARG A 112 9.05 0.09 -11.77
CA ARG A 112 9.17 1.47 -11.31
C ARG A 112 8.92 1.61 -9.82
N ARG A 113 8.02 0.80 -9.23
CA ARG A 113 7.81 0.78 -7.76
C ARG A 113 9.04 0.26 -7.05
N LEU A 114 9.65 -0.82 -7.54
CA LEU A 114 10.86 -1.40 -6.95
C LEU A 114 12.05 -0.46 -7.07
N ARG A 115 12.22 0.19 -8.22
CA ARG A 115 13.25 1.22 -8.38
C ARG A 115 13.06 2.39 -7.42
N ALA A 116 11.84 2.88 -7.27
CA ALA A 116 11.55 3.96 -6.31
C ALA A 116 11.83 3.52 -4.86
N ALA A 117 11.56 2.25 -4.51
CA ALA A 117 11.92 1.71 -3.20
C ALA A 117 13.45 1.69 -2.98
N ALA A 118 14.22 1.26 -3.98
CA ALA A 118 15.69 1.30 -3.91
C ALA A 118 16.22 2.74 -3.79
N GLU A 119 15.63 3.68 -4.52
CA GLU A 119 15.97 5.10 -4.40
C GLU A 119 15.61 5.70 -3.03
N ALA A 120 14.52 5.24 -2.43
CA ALA A 120 14.14 5.63 -1.06
C ALA A 120 15.15 5.11 -0.03
N VAL A 121 15.58 3.85 -0.16
CA VAL A 121 16.64 3.28 0.69
C VAL A 121 17.95 4.06 0.52
N ALA A 122 18.34 4.38 -0.70
CA ALA A 122 19.53 5.21 -0.96
C ALA A 122 19.41 6.62 -0.36
N ALA A 123 18.17 7.14 -0.18
CA ALA A 123 17.91 8.39 0.52
C ALA A 123 17.79 8.23 2.05
N GLY A 124 18.02 7.03 2.60
CA GLY A 124 18.04 6.74 4.03
C GLY A 124 16.69 6.36 4.63
N TYR A 125 15.62 6.24 3.85
CA TYR A 125 14.32 5.82 4.34
C TYR A 125 14.27 4.30 4.57
N PRO A 126 13.75 3.80 5.71
CA PRO A 126 13.28 2.43 5.79
C PRO A 126 12.07 2.25 4.86
N VAL A 127 11.94 1.06 4.30
CA VAL A 127 10.84 0.75 3.37
C VAL A 127 9.98 -0.40 3.85
N ALA A 128 8.77 -0.51 3.33
CA ALA A 128 7.89 -1.65 3.59
C ALA A 128 7.13 -2.05 2.32
N PHE A 129 6.65 -3.29 2.29
CA PHE A 129 5.92 -3.80 1.14
C PHE A 129 4.60 -4.44 1.56
N HIS A 130 3.59 -4.22 0.74
CA HIS A 130 2.25 -4.73 0.96
C HIS A 130 1.77 -5.53 -0.24
N PHE A 131 1.68 -6.83 -0.07
CA PHE A 131 0.95 -7.70 -0.98
C PHE A 131 -0.53 -7.73 -0.57
N ASP A 132 -1.19 -6.59 -0.70
CA ASP A 132 -2.60 -6.42 -0.33
C ASP A 132 -3.30 -5.50 -1.36
N PRO A 133 -4.16 -6.10 -2.21
CA PRO A 133 -4.61 -7.50 -2.15
C PRO A 133 -3.78 -8.47 -3.01
N LEU A 134 -3.56 -9.68 -2.47
CA LEU A 134 -3.20 -10.84 -3.27
C LEU A 134 -4.42 -11.31 -4.06
N VAL A 135 -4.25 -11.56 -5.36
CA VAL A 135 -5.30 -12.04 -6.26
C VAL A 135 -4.98 -13.47 -6.72
N ILE A 136 -5.92 -14.40 -6.54
CA ILE A 136 -5.73 -15.81 -6.88
C ILE A 136 -6.18 -16.05 -8.32
N TYR A 137 -5.29 -16.64 -9.12
CA TYR A 137 -5.53 -17.10 -10.47
C TYR A 137 -4.57 -18.26 -10.82
N ALA A 138 -4.78 -18.96 -11.92
CA ALA A 138 -3.92 -20.07 -12.31
C ALA A 138 -2.47 -19.59 -12.54
N GLY A 139 -1.52 -20.17 -11.80
CA GLY A 139 -0.10 -19.79 -11.82
C GLY A 139 0.29 -18.61 -10.93
N CYS A 140 -0.64 -18.03 -10.15
CA CYS A 140 -0.37 -16.86 -9.31
C CYS A 140 0.77 -17.09 -8.31
N GLU A 141 0.92 -18.29 -7.76
CA GLU A 141 1.98 -18.61 -6.80
C GLU A 141 3.38 -18.38 -7.41
N THR A 142 3.61 -18.88 -8.62
CA THR A 142 4.86 -18.67 -9.32
C THR A 142 5.11 -17.19 -9.63
N ASP A 143 4.05 -16.49 -10.07
CA ASP A 143 4.17 -15.07 -10.39
C ASP A 143 4.47 -14.23 -9.16
N TYR A 144 3.82 -14.51 -8.02
CA TYR A 144 4.09 -13.80 -6.76
C TYR A 144 5.49 -14.11 -6.21
N ARG A 145 5.98 -15.36 -6.31
CA ARG A 145 7.36 -15.69 -5.93
C ARG A 145 8.37 -14.85 -6.70
N ARG A 146 8.18 -14.70 -8.02
CA ARG A 146 9.03 -13.81 -8.84
C ARG A 146 8.96 -12.34 -8.37
N VAL A 147 7.81 -11.87 -7.87
CA VAL A 147 7.72 -10.52 -7.31
C VAL A 147 8.54 -10.43 -6.02
N VAL A 148 8.50 -11.45 -5.17
CA VAL A 148 9.31 -11.52 -3.93
C VAL A 148 10.81 -11.53 -4.28
N ASP A 149 11.23 -12.37 -5.22
CA ASP A 149 12.63 -12.42 -5.66
C ASP A 149 13.09 -11.03 -6.13
N ARG A 150 12.34 -10.39 -7.02
CA ARG A 150 12.65 -9.05 -7.54
C ARG A 150 12.62 -7.97 -6.45
N MET A 151 11.79 -8.12 -5.43
CA MET A 151 11.74 -7.21 -4.28
C MET A 151 13.07 -7.27 -3.51
N PHE A 152 13.58 -8.47 -3.21
CA PHE A 152 14.85 -8.65 -2.53
C PHE A 152 16.06 -8.31 -3.40
N ASP A 153 15.97 -8.49 -4.72
CA ASP A 153 17.01 -8.03 -5.66
C ASP A 153 17.13 -6.50 -5.69
N ALA A 154 15.99 -5.80 -5.51
CA ALA A 154 15.95 -4.35 -5.54
C ALA A 154 16.32 -3.70 -4.20
N VAL A 155 15.96 -4.35 -3.07
CA VAL A 155 16.10 -3.79 -1.73
C VAL A 155 16.58 -4.88 -0.78
N GLY A 156 17.73 -4.67 -0.14
CA GLY A 156 18.27 -5.59 0.87
C GLY A 156 17.32 -5.75 2.06
N PRO A 157 17.24 -6.96 2.64
CA PRO A 157 16.30 -7.27 3.72
C PRO A 157 16.47 -6.38 4.95
N GLU A 158 17.68 -5.89 5.21
CA GLU A 158 18.01 -4.99 6.34
C GLU A 158 17.32 -3.62 6.24
N SER A 159 16.89 -3.22 5.05
CA SER A 159 16.19 -1.94 4.80
C SER A 159 14.66 -2.09 4.84
N ILE A 160 14.17 -3.32 4.96
CA ILE A 160 12.73 -3.63 4.95
C ILE A 160 12.20 -3.67 6.38
N ALA A 161 11.34 -2.72 6.73
CA ALA A 161 10.72 -2.66 8.05
C ALA A 161 9.68 -3.78 8.26
N TRP A 162 8.88 -4.08 7.25
CA TRP A 162 7.94 -5.22 7.23
C TRP A 162 7.48 -5.56 5.81
N VAL A 163 6.97 -6.77 5.68
CA VAL A 163 6.17 -7.21 4.53
C VAL A 163 4.81 -7.66 5.03
N SER A 164 3.71 -7.17 4.44
CA SER A 164 2.36 -7.59 4.80
C SER A 164 1.67 -8.34 3.66
N LEU A 165 0.91 -9.36 4.01
CA LEU A 165 0.14 -10.19 3.09
C LEU A 165 -1.35 -10.08 3.39
N GLY A 166 -2.16 -9.77 2.38
CA GLY A 166 -3.62 -9.71 2.50
C GLY A 166 -4.29 -10.21 1.23
N ALA A 167 -5.15 -11.24 1.33
CA ALA A 167 -5.89 -11.72 0.18
C ALA A 167 -7.07 -10.80 -0.16
N PHE A 168 -7.40 -10.70 -1.44
CA PHE A 168 -8.53 -9.90 -1.91
C PHE A 168 -9.83 -10.30 -1.22
N ARG A 169 -10.54 -9.27 -0.77
CA ARG A 169 -11.83 -9.37 -0.11
C ARG A 169 -12.70 -8.17 -0.49
N PHE A 170 -14.00 -8.37 -0.59
CA PHE A 170 -14.91 -7.32 -1.00
C PHE A 170 -16.32 -7.51 -0.43
N MET A 171 -17.09 -6.43 -0.33
CA MET A 171 -18.51 -6.49 0.02
C MET A 171 -19.31 -7.08 -1.15
N PRO A 172 -20.33 -7.94 -0.90
CA PRO A 172 -21.09 -8.63 -1.96
C PRO A 172 -21.60 -7.70 -3.08
N ASP A 173 -22.10 -6.53 -2.72
CA ASP A 173 -22.66 -5.55 -3.67
C ASP A 173 -21.61 -4.98 -4.63
N LEU A 174 -20.33 -5.10 -4.28
CA LEU A 174 -19.25 -4.65 -5.13
C LEU A 174 -19.21 -5.41 -6.45
N LYS A 175 -19.57 -6.70 -6.46
CA LYS A 175 -19.53 -7.52 -7.66
C LYS A 175 -20.34 -6.90 -8.80
N ALA A 176 -21.61 -6.59 -8.56
CA ALA A 176 -22.47 -5.98 -9.56
C ALA A 176 -21.94 -4.60 -10.04
N THR A 177 -21.30 -3.85 -9.15
CA THR A 177 -20.70 -2.57 -9.51
C THR A 177 -19.46 -2.75 -10.38
N VAL A 178 -18.59 -3.71 -10.09
CA VAL A 178 -17.42 -4.04 -10.92
C VAL A 178 -17.85 -4.52 -12.30
N GLU A 179 -18.78 -5.46 -12.38
CA GLU A 179 -19.30 -5.99 -13.65
C GLU A 179 -19.86 -4.89 -14.56
N ARG A 180 -20.58 -3.94 -13.97
CA ARG A 180 -21.16 -2.81 -14.74
C ARG A 180 -20.12 -1.79 -15.18
N ARG A 181 -19.17 -1.43 -14.30
CA ARG A 181 -18.21 -0.33 -14.55
C ARG A 181 -16.92 -0.79 -15.19
N PHE A 182 -16.54 -2.03 -14.98
CA PHE A 182 -15.27 -2.61 -15.42
C PHE A 182 -15.47 -4.02 -16.02
N PRO A 183 -16.19 -4.13 -17.15
CA PRO A 183 -16.61 -5.41 -17.71
C PRO A 183 -15.44 -6.35 -18.10
N HIS A 184 -14.23 -5.81 -18.21
CA HIS A 184 -13.03 -6.59 -18.49
C HIS A 184 -12.28 -7.05 -17.22
N SER A 185 -12.70 -6.61 -16.03
CA SER A 185 -12.10 -7.05 -14.78
C SER A 185 -12.55 -8.46 -14.42
N SER A 186 -11.60 -9.29 -14.04
CA SER A 186 -11.88 -10.64 -13.54
C SER A 186 -11.70 -10.77 -12.03
N ILE A 187 -11.42 -9.68 -11.32
CA ILE A 187 -11.02 -9.69 -9.91
C ILE A 187 -12.09 -10.23 -8.96
N VAL A 188 -13.37 -10.10 -9.34
CA VAL A 188 -14.51 -10.57 -8.53
C VAL A 188 -14.97 -11.99 -8.87
N TYR A 189 -14.26 -12.66 -9.79
CA TYR A 189 -14.52 -14.05 -10.15
C TYR A 189 -13.48 -14.97 -9.53
N GLY A 190 -13.95 -16.04 -8.90
CA GLY A 190 -13.12 -17.01 -8.21
C GLY A 190 -13.93 -17.77 -7.15
N GLU A 191 -13.28 -18.62 -6.39
CA GLU A 191 -13.89 -19.37 -5.30
C GLU A 191 -14.01 -18.50 -4.05
N PHE A 192 -14.99 -17.60 -4.05
CA PHE A 192 -15.28 -16.73 -2.92
C PHE A 192 -16.39 -17.31 -2.04
N VAL A 193 -16.19 -17.20 -0.73
CA VAL A 193 -17.16 -17.57 0.31
C VAL A 193 -17.40 -16.38 1.24
N PRO A 194 -18.59 -16.23 1.82
CA PRO A 194 -18.86 -15.16 2.78
C PRO A 194 -18.05 -15.37 4.06
N GLY A 195 -17.46 -14.30 4.55
CA GLY A 195 -16.80 -14.25 5.86
C GLY A 195 -17.76 -13.82 6.97
N LEU A 196 -17.35 -13.97 8.22
CA LEU A 196 -18.15 -13.57 9.40
C LEU A 196 -18.40 -12.05 9.45
N ASP A 197 -17.55 -11.26 8.80
CA ASP A 197 -17.68 -9.80 8.66
C ASP A 197 -18.51 -9.38 7.43
N GLY A 198 -19.21 -10.32 6.79
CA GLY A 198 -20.03 -10.08 5.61
C GLY A 198 -19.26 -9.89 4.31
N LYS A 199 -17.92 -9.87 4.32
CA LYS A 199 -17.11 -9.73 3.10
C LYS A 199 -16.93 -11.05 2.40
N MET A 200 -16.98 -11.03 1.08
CA MET A 200 -16.56 -12.15 0.24
C MET A 200 -15.05 -12.33 0.31
N ARG A 201 -14.59 -13.56 0.52
CA ARG A 201 -13.17 -13.93 0.64
C ARG A 201 -12.90 -15.18 -0.17
N TYR A 202 -11.71 -15.32 -0.71
CA TYR A 202 -11.31 -16.60 -1.29
C TYR A 202 -11.48 -17.74 -0.27
N PHE A 203 -11.82 -18.92 -0.74
CA PHE A 203 -11.92 -20.13 0.07
C PHE A 203 -10.65 -20.33 0.90
N LYS A 204 -10.81 -20.68 2.18
CA LYS A 204 -9.69 -20.67 3.16
C LYS A 204 -8.48 -21.50 2.71
N PRO A 205 -8.61 -22.75 2.20
CA PRO A 205 -7.48 -23.55 1.73
C PRO A 205 -6.64 -22.84 0.67
N LEU A 206 -7.27 -22.21 -0.32
CA LEU A 206 -6.58 -21.47 -1.39
C LEU A 206 -5.76 -20.29 -0.84
N ARG A 207 -6.35 -19.53 0.10
CA ARG A 207 -5.63 -18.43 0.76
C ARG A 207 -4.43 -18.93 1.55
N MET A 208 -4.63 -20.00 2.34
CA MET A 208 -3.58 -20.57 3.17
C MET A 208 -2.42 -21.12 2.34
N GLN A 209 -2.72 -21.80 1.24
CA GLN A 209 -1.70 -22.29 0.32
C GLN A 209 -0.83 -21.13 -0.20
N LEU A 210 -1.46 -20.06 -0.71
CA LEU A 210 -0.73 -18.91 -1.23
C LEU A 210 0.07 -18.19 -0.13
N PHE A 211 -0.50 -18.00 1.07
CA PHE A 211 0.21 -17.39 2.19
C PHE A 211 1.43 -18.21 2.61
N GLN A 212 1.27 -19.55 2.73
CA GLN A 212 2.39 -20.43 3.08
C GLN A 212 3.51 -20.37 2.03
N ALA A 213 3.14 -20.38 0.74
CA ALA A 213 4.10 -20.28 -0.36
C ALA A 213 4.89 -18.96 -0.32
N LEU A 214 4.22 -17.85 0.00
CA LEU A 214 4.87 -16.53 0.07
C LEU A 214 5.66 -16.34 1.36
N CYS A 215 5.15 -16.80 2.52
CA CYS A 215 5.92 -16.76 3.76
C CYS A 215 7.20 -17.60 3.71
N ALA A 216 7.23 -18.66 2.88
CA ALA A 216 8.44 -19.45 2.67
C ALA A 216 9.43 -18.80 1.68
N ALA A 217 8.98 -17.82 0.89
CA ALA A 217 9.81 -17.08 -0.05
C ALA A 217 10.32 -15.75 0.52
N ILE A 218 9.67 -15.20 1.55
CA ILE A 218 10.05 -14.00 2.29
C ILE A 218 10.98 -14.38 3.45
#